data_6e521696267dc1df7b3d427fd9a61de2
#
_entry.id   6e521696267dc1df7b3d427fd9a61de2
#
_cell.length_a   1.000
_cell.length_b   1.000
_cell.length_c   1.000
_cell.angle_alpha   90.00
_cell.angle_beta   90.00
_cell.angle_gamma   90.00
#
_symmetry.space_group_name_H-M   'P 1'
#
loop_
_entity.id
_entity.type
_entity.pdbx_description
1 polymer ?
#
loop_
_entity_poly.entity_id
_entity_poly.type
_entity_poly.pdbx_seq_one_letter_code
_entity_poly.pdbx_strand_id
1 'polypeptide(L)'
;MSIYNVIANIAFLILEDCHMKQIGIGEAFRANFLGHAPNWYKTIILAFLVLNPILMFTVGKYVTGWVLIIEFIFTLAMALKCYPLPAGGLLAIEAVVIGLTNPHSVYHEVELNLPVILLLMFMVAGIYFMKEGLVYLFTKILTKVRSKVALAFLFSIMGAVLSAFLDALTVTAVIIAVAYGFYNIFHKFASSEKVYDTYDINHDHIIDEKYHEDLNQFRGFLRNLMMHGAVGTALGGATTLVGEPQNLLIASIMKWDFADFFLNSAPVSIPVLIVGVLTAIALEVTKFWGYGYQLPESVRKVIEDDVNAKDAAMDTRGRVRLIIMAVCGVILIFSLALHLAEVGIIGLMIIILLTAFNGVIEEGRIGHAFEEALPFTALLVVFFSIVAVIHDQHLFTPIIQWVLQLEGQDQLVAFFAANGVLSVVSDNVFVATVYMSETQKAFEAGGIALEHYNKLAVAINMGTNTPSVATPNGQAAFLFLLTSALAPLIRLSYMEMVKLALPYTIVMSITGVLATMYLL
;
A
#
# COMPACT_ATOMS: atom_id res chain seq x y z
N MET A 1 34.79 -0.93 -24.84
CA MET A 1 34.94 -1.57 -23.52
C MET A 1 36.17 -2.48 -23.62
N SER A 2 37.29 -2.15 -22.96
CA SER A 2 38.58 -2.82 -23.18
C SER A 2 38.55 -4.21 -22.51
N ILE A 3 39.12 -5.22 -23.18
CA ILE A 3 39.34 -6.59 -22.71
C ILE A 3 40.01 -6.60 -21.31
N TYR A 4 40.79 -5.56 -21.00
CA TYR A 4 41.38 -5.34 -19.68
C TYR A 4 40.37 -5.19 -18.54
N ASN A 5 39.23 -4.51 -18.77
CA ASN A 5 38.18 -4.35 -17.74
C ASN A 5 37.38 -5.65 -17.52
N VAL A 6 37.25 -6.48 -18.54
CA VAL A 6 36.59 -7.79 -18.38
C VAL A 6 37.52 -8.76 -17.61
N ILE A 7 38.81 -8.73 -17.89
CA ILE A 7 39.81 -9.56 -17.18
C ILE A 7 39.96 -9.07 -15.73
N ALA A 8 39.95 -7.76 -15.48
CA ALA A 8 40.01 -7.20 -14.12
C ALA A 8 38.76 -7.55 -13.30
N ASN A 9 37.56 -7.50 -13.89
CA ASN A 9 36.30 -7.92 -13.19
C ASN A 9 36.27 -9.45 -12.96
N ILE A 10 36.75 -10.26 -13.90
CA ILE A 10 36.86 -11.71 -13.70
C ILE A 10 37.92 -12.03 -12.65
N ALA A 11 39.05 -11.33 -12.64
CA ALA A 11 40.08 -11.50 -11.62
C ALA A 11 39.60 -11.02 -10.24
N PHE A 12 38.79 -9.96 -10.15
CA PHE A 12 38.16 -9.49 -8.90
C PHE A 12 37.13 -10.50 -8.38
N LEU A 13 36.28 -11.05 -9.24
CA LEU A 13 35.33 -12.12 -8.90
C LEU A 13 36.03 -13.41 -8.47
N ILE A 14 37.17 -13.77 -9.10
CA ILE A 14 37.98 -14.94 -8.71
C ILE A 14 38.74 -14.69 -7.40
N LEU A 15 39.15 -13.45 -7.10
CA LEU A 15 39.80 -13.09 -5.84
C LEU A 15 38.81 -12.96 -4.66
N GLU A 16 37.56 -12.55 -4.91
CA GLU A 16 36.47 -12.64 -3.92
C GLU A 16 36.12 -14.10 -3.59
N ASP A 17 36.11 -14.99 -4.59
CA ASP A 17 35.91 -16.45 -4.39
C ASP A 17 37.08 -17.13 -3.63
N CYS A 18 38.32 -16.62 -3.72
CA CYS A 18 39.48 -17.18 -3.02
C CYS A 18 39.55 -16.84 -1.51
N HIS A 19 38.73 -15.91 -1.03
CA HIS A 19 38.63 -15.57 0.42
C HIS A 19 37.35 -16.06 1.09
N MET A 20 36.55 -16.93 0.42
CA MET A 20 35.46 -17.59 1.09
C MET A 20 36.02 -18.55 2.14
N LYS A 21 35.98 -18.14 3.41
CA LYS A 21 36.01 -19.07 4.54
C LYS A 21 35.07 -20.23 4.20
N GLN A 22 35.55 -21.48 4.28
CA GLN A 22 34.69 -22.64 4.18
C GLN A 22 33.66 -22.54 5.31
N ILE A 23 32.49 -21.99 4.97
CA ILE A 23 31.35 -21.89 5.89
C ILE A 23 30.80 -23.31 6.07
N GLY A 24 30.58 -23.71 7.32
CA GLY A 24 29.94 -25.00 7.61
C GLY A 24 28.54 -25.07 6.99
N ILE A 25 28.04 -26.28 6.65
CA ILE A 25 26.71 -26.49 6.04
C ILE A 25 25.60 -25.77 6.81
N GLY A 26 25.62 -25.81 8.15
CA GLY A 26 24.63 -25.12 8.99
C GLY A 26 24.71 -23.59 8.91
N GLU A 27 25.93 -23.03 8.77
CA GLU A 27 26.15 -21.61 8.61
C GLU A 27 25.71 -21.15 7.20
N ALA A 28 26.00 -21.92 6.17
CA ALA A 28 25.54 -21.69 4.81
C ALA A 28 24.00 -21.75 4.71
N PHE A 29 23.36 -22.75 5.34
CA PHE A 29 21.91 -22.84 5.44
C PHE A 29 21.32 -21.58 6.10
N ARG A 30 21.87 -21.17 7.23
CA ARG A 30 21.41 -19.96 7.95
C ARG A 30 21.61 -18.69 7.14
N ALA A 31 22.68 -18.59 6.37
CA ALA A 31 22.93 -17.46 5.47
C ALA A 31 21.89 -17.41 4.35
N ASN A 32 21.57 -18.55 3.72
CA ASN A 32 20.63 -18.63 2.62
C ASN A 32 19.16 -18.50 3.07
N PHE A 33 18.81 -19.08 4.23
CA PHE A 33 17.43 -19.05 4.75
C PHE A 33 16.97 -17.60 4.97
N LEU A 34 15.92 -17.17 4.27
CA LEU A 34 15.37 -15.82 4.27
C LEU A 34 16.41 -14.72 3.96
N GLY A 35 17.46 -15.04 3.22
CA GLY A 35 18.43 -14.08 2.67
C GLY A 35 19.03 -13.12 3.71
N HIS A 36 18.88 -11.81 3.51
CA HIS A 36 19.44 -10.76 4.38
C HIS A 36 18.58 -10.43 5.62
N ALA A 37 17.51 -11.17 5.89
CA ALA A 37 16.71 -10.97 7.10
C ALA A 37 17.57 -11.12 8.38
N PRO A 38 17.27 -10.37 9.46
CA PRO A 38 18.01 -10.46 10.71
C PRO A 38 18.00 -11.87 11.30
N ASN A 39 19.12 -12.28 11.89
CA ASN A 39 19.27 -13.64 12.43
C ASN A 39 18.21 -14.02 13.49
N TRP A 40 17.80 -13.06 14.31
CA TRP A 40 16.74 -13.27 15.30
C TRP A 40 15.40 -13.60 14.62
N TYR A 41 15.07 -12.90 13.51
CA TYR A 41 13.86 -13.15 12.73
C TYR A 41 13.86 -14.55 12.11
N LYS A 42 14.98 -14.94 11.47
CA LYS A 42 15.18 -16.30 10.93
C LYS A 42 14.94 -17.38 11.99
N THR A 43 15.49 -17.16 13.19
CA THR A 43 15.33 -18.09 14.31
C THR A 43 13.88 -18.19 14.78
N ILE A 44 13.14 -17.07 14.83
CA ILE A 44 11.72 -17.06 15.20
C ILE A 44 10.89 -17.82 14.16
N ILE A 45 11.09 -17.59 12.85
CA ILE A 45 10.35 -18.32 11.82
C ILE A 45 10.63 -19.84 11.90
N LEU A 46 11.89 -20.26 12.09
CA LEU A 46 12.19 -21.67 12.31
C LEU A 46 11.55 -22.23 13.58
N ALA A 47 11.47 -21.43 14.64
CA ALA A 47 10.80 -21.82 15.88
C ALA A 47 9.28 -22.01 15.67
N PHE A 48 8.63 -21.15 14.88
CA PHE A 48 7.23 -21.30 14.50
C PHE A 48 6.97 -22.60 13.75
N LEU A 49 7.79 -22.90 12.73
CA LEU A 49 7.69 -24.13 11.94
C LEU A 49 7.93 -25.42 12.77
N VAL A 50 8.55 -25.33 13.93
CA VAL A 50 8.68 -26.46 14.87
C VAL A 50 7.54 -26.46 15.89
N LEU A 51 7.08 -25.30 16.32
CA LEU A 51 6.05 -25.15 17.33
C LEU A 51 4.68 -25.64 16.83
N ASN A 52 4.29 -25.29 15.61
CA ASN A 52 2.97 -25.61 15.07
C ASN A 52 2.68 -27.13 15.01
N PRO A 53 3.58 -27.99 14.49
CA PRO A 53 3.36 -29.43 14.57
C PRO A 53 3.24 -29.95 16.00
N ILE A 54 4.04 -29.42 16.94
CA ILE A 54 3.95 -29.82 18.36
C ILE A 54 2.59 -29.44 18.93
N LEU A 55 2.14 -28.22 18.71
CA LEU A 55 0.82 -27.76 19.17
C LEU A 55 -0.32 -28.57 18.54
N MET A 56 -0.20 -28.88 17.26
CA MET A 56 -1.20 -29.67 16.54
C MET A 56 -1.45 -31.04 17.22
N PHE A 57 -0.39 -31.72 17.66
CA PHE A 57 -0.48 -33.03 18.31
C PHE A 57 -0.76 -32.98 19.82
N THR A 58 -0.49 -31.84 20.48
CA THR A 58 -0.65 -31.71 21.94
C THR A 58 -1.92 -31.03 22.37
N VAL A 59 -2.29 -29.90 21.72
CA VAL A 59 -3.44 -29.06 22.09
C VAL A 59 -4.53 -29.01 21.02
N GLY A 60 -4.26 -29.51 19.81
CA GLY A 60 -5.24 -29.67 18.75
C GLY A 60 -5.37 -28.47 17.81
N LYS A 61 -6.22 -28.66 16.78
CA LYS A 61 -6.32 -27.80 15.59
C LYS A 61 -6.73 -26.35 15.92
N TYR A 62 -7.70 -26.17 16.82
CA TYR A 62 -8.26 -24.86 17.14
C TYR A 62 -7.20 -23.90 17.72
N VAL A 63 -6.45 -24.36 18.72
CA VAL A 63 -5.38 -23.55 19.34
C VAL A 63 -4.24 -23.33 18.38
N THR A 64 -3.84 -24.35 17.64
CA THR A 64 -2.77 -24.24 16.63
C THR A 64 -3.16 -23.25 15.53
N GLY A 65 -4.42 -23.23 15.10
CA GLY A 65 -4.93 -22.26 14.13
C GLY A 65 -4.80 -20.80 14.63
N TRP A 66 -5.14 -20.52 15.89
CA TRP A 66 -4.95 -19.19 16.48
C TRP A 66 -3.49 -18.79 16.58
N VAL A 67 -2.60 -19.72 16.97
CA VAL A 67 -1.16 -19.46 17.01
C VAL A 67 -0.63 -19.15 15.61
N LEU A 68 -1.00 -19.95 14.61
CA LEU A 68 -0.62 -19.71 13.21
C LEU A 68 -1.05 -18.31 12.71
N ILE A 69 -2.26 -17.85 13.07
CA ILE A 69 -2.71 -16.48 12.72
C ILE A 69 -1.80 -15.43 13.36
N ILE A 70 -1.48 -15.56 14.64
CA ILE A 70 -0.61 -14.62 15.35
C ILE A 70 0.79 -14.62 14.72
N GLU A 71 1.32 -15.78 14.37
CA GLU A 71 2.61 -15.92 13.68
C GLU A 71 2.59 -15.28 12.29
N PHE A 72 1.49 -15.46 11.56
CA PHE A 72 1.31 -14.83 10.26
C PHE A 72 1.22 -13.30 10.38
N ILE A 73 0.44 -12.78 11.33
CA ILE A 73 0.38 -11.33 11.65
C ILE A 73 1.78 -10.83 12.03
N PHE A 74 2.58 -11.61 12.76
CA PHE A 74 3.96 -11.26 13.06
C PHE A 74 4.80 -11.10 11.78
N THR A 75 4.64 -11.99 10.77
CA THR A 75 5.37 -11.83 9.50
C THR A 75 5.01 -10.53 8.77
N LEU A 76 3.74 -10.13 8.82
CA LEU A 76 3.25 -8.87 8.25
C LEU A 76 3.78 -7.66 9.02
N ALA A 77 3.73 -7.70 10.35
CA ALA A 77 4.25 -6.64 11.21
C ALA A 77 5.76 -6.43 11.02
N MET A 78 6.48 -7.48 10.62
CA MET A 78 7.93 -7.45 10.36
C MET A 78 8.29 -7.25 8.88
N ALA A 79 7.37 -6.78 8.04
CA ALA A 79 7.57 -6.55 6.60
C ALA A 79 8.81 -5.70 6.27
N LEU A 80 9.16 -4.74 7.13
CA LEU A 80 10.39 -3.94 7.02
C LEU A 80 11.70 -4.74 7.23
N LYS A 81 11.64 -5.91 7.84
CA LYS A 81 12.81 -6.78 8.12
C LYS A 81 12.94 -7.91 7.11
N CYS A 82 11.82 -8.39 6.63
CA CYS A 82 11.72 -9.43 5.61
C CYS A 82 10.37 -9.28 4.91
N TYR A 83 10.37 -9.26 3.58
CA TYR A 83 9.12 -9.26 2.84
C TYR A 83 8.27 -10.48 3.24
N PRO A 84 6.97 -10.33 3.53
CA PRO A 84 6.19 -11.38 4.20
C PRO A 84 5.97 -12.65 3.37
N LEU A 85 6.05 -12.57 2.05
CA LEU A 85 5.75 -13.70 1.15
C LEU A 85 6.55 -14.97 1.47
N PRO A 86 7.89 -14.96 1.62
CA PRO A 86 8.62 -16.18 1.94
C PRO A 86 8.28 -16.77 3.32
N ALA A 87 8.26 -15.92 4.36
CA ALA A 87 8.01 -16.37 5.72
C ALA A 87 6.56 -16.81 5.93
N GLY A 88 5.60 -15.97 5.51
CA GLY A 88 4.17 -16.29 5.56
C GLY A 88 3.80 -17.47 4.67
N GLY A 89 4.46 -17.59 3.51
CA GLY A 89 4.29 -18.73 2.60
C GLY A 89 4.72 -20.06 3.24
N LEU A 90 5.80 -20.08 4.01
CA LEU A 90 6.21 -21.28 4.77
C LEU A 90 5.15 -21.68 5.79
N LEU A 91 4.58 -20.72 6.54
CA LEU A 91 3.48 -21.00 7.48
C LEU A 91 2.23 -21.50 6.76
N ALA A 92 1.90 -20.97 5.59
CA ALA A 92 0.78 -21.43 4.79
C ALA A 92 0.98 -22.87 4.26
N ILE A 93 2.19 -23.20 3.79
CA ILE A 93 2.55 -24.57 3.38
C ILE A 93 2.45 -25.51 4.58
N GLU A 94 3.01 -25.12 5.72
CA GLU A 94 2.95 -25.91 6.95
C GLU A 94 1.51 -26.18 7.37
N ALA A 95 0.62 -25.18 7.33
CA ALA A 95 -0.79 -25.34 7.68
C ALA A 95 -1.47 -26.46 6.88
N VAL A 96 -1.16 -26.56 5.59
CA VAL A 96 -1.66 -27.65 4.72
C VAL A 96 -1.02 -28.98 5.10
N VAL A 97 0.30 -29.01 5.32
CA VAL A 97 1.05 -30.25 5.63
C VAL A 97 0.60 -30.88 6.95
N ILE A 98 0.38 -30.05 7.99
CA ILE A 98 -0.07 -30.55 9.30
C ILE A 98 -1.59 -30.75 9.40
N GLY A 99 -2.35 -30.42 8.33
CA GLY A 99 -3.79 -30.68 8.25
C GLY A 99 -4.67 -29.68 9.01
N LEU A 100 -4.23 -28.43 9.17
CA LEU A 100 -5.07 -27.32 9.62
C LEU A 100 -6.05 -26.88 8.53
N THR A 101 -5.64 -26.98 7.28
CA THR A 101 -6.47 -26.83 6.08
C THR A 101 -6.06 -27.86 5.04
N ASN A 102 -6.62 -27.78 3.85
CA ASN A 102 -6.29 -28.70 2.76
C ASN A 102 -6.20 -27.94 1.42
N PRO A 103 -5.54 -28.50 0.37
CA PRO A 103 -5.35 -27.83 -0.90
C PRO A 103 -6.65 -27.43 -1.60
N HIS A 104 -7.74 -28.17 -1.41
CA HIS A 104 -9.03 -27.86 -2.00
C HIS A 104 -9.65 -26.61 -1.37
N SER A 105 -9.63 -26.50 -0.03
CA SER A 105 -10.10 -25.29 0.67
C SER A 105 -9.30 -24.07 0.26
N VAL A 106 -7.97 -24.19 0.17
CA VAL A 106 -7.10 -23.09 -0.31
C VAL A 106 -7.45 -22.67 -1.74
N TYR A 107 -7.61 -23.64 -2.64
CA TYR A 107 -7.98 -23.35 -4.04
C TYR A 107 -9.35 -22.68 -4.13
N HIS A 108 -10.31 -23.12 -3.33
CA HIS A 108 -11.65 -22.53 -3.28
C HIS A 108 -11.62 -21.07 -2.82
N GLU A 109 -10.82 -20.72 -1.80
CA GLU A 109 -10.63 -19.32 -1.38
C GLU A 109 -10.01 -18.47 -2.49
N VAL A 110 -9.04 -18.99 -3.23
CA VAL A 110 -8.42 -18.31 -4.38
C VAL A 110 -9.45 -18.09 -5.50
N GLU A 111 -10.28 -19.10 -5.80
CA GLU A 111 -11.32 -19.03 -6.84
C GLU A 111 -12.39 -17.98 -6.50
N LEU A 112 -12.86 -17.94 -5.26
CA LEU A 112 -13.80 -16.93 -4.78
C LEU A 112 -13.26 -15.49 -4.91
N ASN A 113 -11.95 -15.33 -4.75
CA ASN A 113 -11.28 -14.04 -4.76
C ASN A 113 -10.54 -13.73 -6.08
N LEU A 114 -10.83 -14.48 -7.16
CA LEU A 114 -10.23 -14.26 -8.48
C LEU A 114 -10.42 -12.82 -9.00
N PRO A 115 -11.57 -12.14 -8.84
CA PRO A 115 -11.71 -10.74 -9.24
C PRO A 115 -10.69 -9.81 -8.59
N VAL A 116 -10.35 -10.01 -7.30
CA VAL A 116 -9.35 -9.22 -6.58
C VAL A 116 -7.95 -9.47 -7.15
N ILE A 117 -7.62 -10.72 -7.46
CA ILE A 117 -6.35 -11.11 -8.08
C ILE A 117 -6.20 -10.44 -9.45
N LEU A 118 -7.24 -10.51 -10.29
CA LEU A 118 -7.22 -9.89 -11.63
C LEU A 118 -7.14 -8.37 -11.55
N LEU A 119 -7.81 -7.73 -10.59
CA LEU A 119 -7.67 -6.29 -10.34
C LEU A 119 -6.21 -5.95 -10.06
N LEU A 120 -5.59 -6.60 -9.08
CA LEU A 120 -4.21 -6.31 -8.70
C LEU A 120 -3.25 -6.53 -9.87
N MET A 121 -3.41 -7.61 -10.63
CA MET A 121 -2.55 -7.89 -11.77
C MET A 121 -2.69 -6.86 -12.89
N PHE A 122 -3.91 -6.58 -13.33
CA PHE A 122 -4.10 -5.79 -14.55
C PHE A 122 -4.30 -4.30 -14.28
N MET A 123 -4.94 -3.92 -13.17
CA MET A 123 -5.14 -2.51 -12.88
C MET A 123 -3.80 -1.86 -12.49
N VAL A 124 -3.03 -2.47 -11.59
CA VAL A 124 -1.71 -1.95 -11.18
C VAL A 124 -0.77 -1.86 -12.38
N ALA A 125 -0.70 -2.93 -13.21
CA ALA A 125 0.08 -2.90 -14.45
C ALA A 125 -0.44 -1.86 -15.46
N GLY A 126 -1.75 -1.63 -15.54
CA GLY A 126 -2.35 -0.60 -16.40
C GLY A 126 -1.93 0.81 -15.99
N ILE A 127 -1.96 1.07 -14.70
CA ILE A 127 -1.61 2.37 -14.14
C ILE A 127 -0.09 2.65 -14.25
N TYR A 128 0.76 1.61 -14.26
CA TYR A 128 2.19 1.76 -14.54
C TYR A 128 2.44 2.58 -15.82
N PHE A 129 1.68 2.36 -16.88
CA PHE A 129 1.80 3.10 -18.15
C PHE A 129 1.22 4.52 -18.07
N MET A 130 0.47 4.89 -17.01
CA MET A 130 0.00 6.25 -16.74
C MET A 130 0.96 7.05 -15.87
N LYS A 131 1.95 6.41 -15.26
CA LYS A 131 2.86 6.99 -14.26
C LYS A 131 3.51 8.29 -14.72
N GLU A 132 3.97 8.37 -15.98
CA GLU A 132 4.60 9.58 -16.55
C GLU A 132 3.63 10.78 -16.53
N GLY A 133 2.37 10.58 -16.91
CA GLY A 133 1.33 11.62 -16.88
C GLY A 133 0.98 12.07 -15.47
N LEU A 134 0.89 11.14 -14.53
CA LEU A 134 0.63 11.44 -13.12
C LEU A 134 1.81 12.18 -12.48
N VAL A 135 3.06 11.77 -12.74
CA VAL A 135 4.27 12.48 -12.31
C VAL A 135 4.28 13.90 -12.84
N TYR A 136 3.95 14.09 -14.11
CA TYR A 136 3.83 15.42 -14.71
C TYR A 136 2.79 16.30 -13.98
N LEU A 137 1.61 15.75 -13.69
CA LEU A 137 0.55 16.43 -12.98
C LEU A 137 0.99 16.90 -11.58
N PHE A 138 1.50 15.99 -10.75
CA PHE A 138 1.97 16.32 -9.40
C PHE A 138 3.15 17.29 -9.40
N THR A 139 4.06 17.16 -10.37
CA THR A 139 5.18 18.09 -10.58
C THR A 139 4.67 19.51 -10.84
N LYS A 140 3.65 19.67 -11.71
CA LYS A 140 3.06 20.98 -11.99
C LYS A 140 2.36 21.61 -10.80
N ILE A 141 1.66 20.80 -10.00
CA ILE A 141 1.03 21.29 -8.77
C ILE A 141 2.10 21.83 -7.82
N LEU A 142 3.14 21.05 -7.58
CA LEU A 142 4.18 21.39 -6.60
C LEU A 142 5.00 22.64 -7.00
N THR A 143 5.27 22.80 -8.29
CA THR A 143 6.06 23.95 -8.78
C THR A 143 5.22 25.24 -8.91
N LYS A 144 3.94 25.13 -9.30
CA LYS A 144 3.09 26.33 -9.51
C LYS A 144 2.43 26.86 -8.24
N VAL A 145 2.19 26.00 -7.23
CA VAL A 145 1.49 26.40 -6.01
C VAL A 145 2.49 26.80 -4.93
N ARG A 146 2.43 28.05 -4.49
CA ARG A 146 3.37 28.60 -3.48
C ARG A 146 2.90 28.38 -2.04
N SER A 147 1.60 28.42 -1.82
CA SER A 147 1.03 28.23 -0.48
C SER A 147 1.16 26.77 -0.03
N LYS A 148 1.81 26.55 1.12
CA LYS A 148 1.94 25.21 1.67
C LYS A 148 0.59 24.59 2.07
N VAL A 149 -0.31 25.40 2.62
CA VAL A 149 -1.67 24.98 2.97
C VAL A 149 -2.43 24.52 1.71
N ALA A 150 -2.29 25.28 0.60
CA ALA A 150 -2.87 24.90 -0.67
C ALA A 150 -2.22 23.62 -1.25
N LEU A 151 -0.91 23.42 -1.06
CA LEU A 151 -0.23 22.18 -1.44
C LEU A 151 -0.73 20.99 -0.63
N ALA A 152 -0.87 21.14 0.69
CA ALA A 152 -1.42 20.09 1.55
C ALA A 152 -2.84 19.70 1.11
N PHE A 153 -3.71 20.69 0.88
CA PHE A 153 -5.06 20.48 0.35
C PHE A 153 -5.03 19.75 -1.00
N LEU A 154 -4.23 20.26 -1.96
CA LEU A 154 -4.17 19.69 -3.31
C LEU A 154 -3.59 18.28 -3.32
N PHE A 155 -2.53 17.98 -2.54
CA PHE A 155 -1.99 16.64 -2.45
C PHE A 155 -2.96 15.68 -1.78
N SER A 156 -3.68 16.10 -0.73
CA SER A 156 -4.70 15.28 -0.10
C SER A 156 -5.87 15.02 -1.04
N ILE A 157 -6.43 16.03 -1.68
CA ILE A 157 -7.61 15.88 -2.55
C ILE A 157 -7.27 15.16 -3.86
N MET A 158 -6.10 15.44 -4.46
CA MET A 158 -5.65 14.73 -5.66
C MET A 158 -5.33 13.27 -5.34
N GLY A 159 -4.66 13.01 -4.20
CA GLY A 159 -4.47 11.66 -3.69
C GLY A 159 -5.80 10.93 -3.55
N ALA A 160 -6.81 11.57 -2.95
CA ALA A 160 -8.14 10.99 -2.77
C ALA A 160 -8.87 10.76 -4.10
N VAL A 161 -8.93 11.76 -4.97
CA VAL A 161 -9.61 11.63 -6.27
C VAL A 161 -8.94 10.55 -7.14
N LEU A 162 -7.62 10.55 -7.22
CA LEU A 162 -6.92 9.55 -8.02
C LEU A 162 -7.07 8.14 -7.41
N SER A 163 -6.94 8.00 -6.09
CA SER A 163 -7.08 6.70 -5.42
C SER A 163 -8.49 6.13 -5.47
N ALA A 164 -9.50 6.95 -5.66
CA ALA A 164 -10.86 6.48 -5.87
C ALA A 164 -11.05 5.72 -7.22
N PHE A 165 -10.18 5.95 -8.20
CA PHE A 165 -10.23 5.30 -9.52
C PHE A 165 -8.97 4.49 -9.86
N LEU A 166 -7.89 4.78 -9.15
CA LEU A 166 -6.62 4.09 -9.25
C LEU A 166 -6.33 3.49 -7.87
N ASP A 167 -5.57 2.43 -7.83
CA ASP A 167 -5.14 1.83 -6.56
C ASP A 167 -4.27 2.80 -5.73
N ALA A 168 -4.47 2.80 -4.40
CA ALA A 168 -3.77 3.68 -3.46
C ALA A 168 -2.24 3.51 -3.50
N LEU A 169 -1.74 2.29 -3.71
CA LEU A 169 -0.30 2.02 -3.83
C LEU A 169 0.31 2.75 -5.02
N THR A 170 -0.35 2.70 -6.16
CA THR A 170 0.14 3.33 -7.39
C THR A 170 0.16 4.85 -7.28
N VAL A 171 -0.89 5.46 -6.74
CA VAL A 171 -0.92 6.92 -6.52
C VAL A 171 0.21 7.33 -5.56
N THR A 172 0.43 6.56 -4.50
CA THR A 172 1.52 6.77 -3.56
C THR A 172 2.89 6.62 -4.23
N ALA A 173 3.07 5.61 -5.11
CA ALA A 173 4.30 5.43 -5.88
C ALA A 173 4.64 6.66 -6.75
N VAL A 174 3.62 7.26 -7.37
CA VAL A 174 3.78 8.49 -8.16
C VAL A 174 4.22 9.67 -7.27
N ILE A 175 3.55 9.87 -6.14
CA ILE A 175 3.88 10.94 -5.20
C ILE A 175 5.33 10.78 -4.68
N ILE A 176 5.74 9.55 -4.35
CA ILE A 176 7.11 9.21 -3.95
C ILE A 176 8.09 9.52 -5.08
N ALA A 177 7.79 9.13 -6.33
CA ALA A 177 8.68 9.36 -7.47
C ALA A 177 8.92 10.86 -7.72
N VAL A 178 7.88 11.70 -7.59
CA VAL A 178 7.99 13.16 -7.68
C VAL A 178 8.87 13.72 -6.57
N ALA A 179 8.63 13.33 -5.33
CA ALA A 179 9.40 13.80 -4.18
C ALA A 179 10.87 13.34 -4.24
N TYR A 180 11.11 12.09 -4.63
CA TYR A 180 12.46 11.56 -4.84
C TYR A 180 13.21 12.32 -5.96
N GLY A 181 12.53 12.57 -7.07
CA GLY A 181 13.08 13.35 -8.18
C GLY A 181 13.50 14.75 -7.72
N PHE A 182 12.65 15.45 -6.98
CA PHE A 182 12.95 16.79 -6.46
C PHE A 182 14.06 16.79 -5.42
N TYR A 183 14.05 15.81 -4.53
CA TYR A 183 15.14 15.64 -3.57
C TYR A 183 16.49 15.46 -4.29
N ASN A 184 16.53 14.59 -5.29
CA ASN A 184 17.74 14.30 -6.08
C ASN A 184 18.24 15.55 -6.84
N ILE A 185 17.34 16.34 -7.45
CA ILE A 185 17.69 17.59 -8.16
C ILE A 185 18.36 18.56 -7.19
N PHE A 186 17.75 18.81 -6.03
CA PHE A 186 18.31 19.74 -5.06
C PHE A 186 19.58 19.22 -4.42
N HIS A 187 19.64 17.95 -4.04
CA HIS A 187 20.81 17.34 -3.44
C HIS A 187 22.03 17.38 -4.37
N LYS A 188 21.85 17.14 -5.67
CA LYS A 188 22.91 17.29 -6.67
C LYS A 188 23.34 18.76 -6.82
N PHE A 189 22.42 19.68 -6.82
CA PHE A 189 22.73 21.12 -6.90
C PHE A 189 23.51 21.60 -5.69
N ALA A 190 23.14 21.15 -4.49
CA ALA A 190 23.76 21.55 -3.23
C ALA A 190 25.07 20.83 -2.92
N SER A 191 25.43 19.78 -3.69
CA SER A 191 26.66 19.03 -3.53
C SER A 191 27.85 19.83 -4.02
N SER A 192 28.95 19.83 -3.24
CA SER A 192 30.26 20.36 -3.60
C SER A 192 31.02 19.48 -4.60
N GLU A 193 30.72 18.20 -4.61
CA GLU A 193 31.30 17.22 -5.54
C GLU A 193 30.57 17.25 -6.89
N LYS A 194 31.13 17.97 -7.84
CA LYS A 194 30.60 18.04 -9.23
C LYS A 194 31.00 16.86 -10.10
N VAL A 195 31.72 15.87 -9.58
CA VAL A 195 32.22 14.72 -10.31
C VAL A 195 31.18 13.60 -10.22
N TYR A 196 30.54 13.27 -11.32
CA TYR A 196 29.42 12.31 -11.44
C TYR A 196 29.74 10.87 -10.99
N ASP A 197 31.01 10.49 -10.89
CA ASP A 197 31.41 9.10 -10.57
C ASP A 197 31.46 8.78 -9.06
N THR A 198 31.39 9.79 -8.18
CA THR A 198 31.44 9.63 -6.70
C THR A 198 30.20 10.14 -5.99
N TYR A 199 29.21 10.66 -6.73
CA TYR A 199 27.99 11.20 -6.12
C TYR A 199 27.13 10.11 -5.51
N ASP A 200 26.87 10.19 -4.21
CA ASP A 200 25.92 9.33 -3.50
C ASP A 200 24.87 10.19 -2.76
N ILE A 201 23.60 10.03 -3.15
CA ILE A 201 22.45 10.74 -2.59
C ILE A 201 22.24 10.47 -1.08
N ASN A 202 22.83 9.40 -0.54
CA ASN A 202 22.72 9.01 0.86
C ASN A 202 23.72 9.73 1.77
N HIS A 203 24.68 10.43 1.19
CA HIS A 203 25.77 11.05 1.94
C HIS A 203 25.62 12.57 2.05
N ASP A 204 25.22 13.05 3.23
CA ASP A 204 25.06 14.49 3.51
C ASP A 204 26.37 15.26 3.61
N HIS A 205 27.50 14.59 3.85
CA HIS A 205 28.80 15.26 4.02
C HIS A 205 29.31 15.93 2.73
N ILE A 206 28.75 15.56 1.57
CA ILE A 206 29.08 16.18 0.29
C ILE A 206 28.32 17.49 0.03
N ILE A 207 27.37 17.85 0.90
CA ILE A 207 26.55 19.04 0.76
C ILE A 207 27.31 20.27 1.28
N ASP A 208 27.31 21.37 0.52
CA ASP A 208 27.89 22.63 0.95
C ASP A 208 27.20 23.13 2.24
N GLU A 209 27.99 23.59 3.21
CA GLU A 209 27.53 24.01 4.54
C GLU A 209 26.36 25.00 4.47
N LYS A 210 26.38 25.93 3.53
CA LYS A 210 25.33 26.94 3.31
C LYS A 210 23.95 26.36 2.96
N TYR A 211 23.86 25.09 2.49
CA TYR A 211 22.61 24.45 2.10
C TYR A 211 22.10 23.43 3.12
N HIS A 212 22.82 23.19 4.22
CA HIS A 212 22.40 22.20 5.24
C HIS A 212 21.04 22.54 5.86
N GLU A 213 20.82 23.82 6.20
CA GLU A 213 19.53 24.25 6.77
C GLU A 213 18.39 24.11 5.75
N ASP A 214 18.60 24.53 4.50
CA ASP A 214 17.62 24.38 3.42
C ASP A 214 17.30 22.92 3.18
N LEU A 215 18.29 22.02 3.22
CA LEU A 215 18.09 20.57 3.07
C LEU A 215 17.25 19.99 4.22
N ASN A 216 17.49 20.42 5.46
CA ASN A 216 16.71 19.98 6.62
C ASN A 216 15.26 20.46 6.55
N GLN A 217 15.03 21.71 6.18
CA GLN A 217 13.69 22.26 5.95
C GLN A 217 12.98 21.54 4.82
N PHE A 218 13.69 21.26 3.73
CA PHE A 218 13.14 20.54 2.59
C PHE A 218 12.75 19.08 2.94
N ARG A 219 13.54 18.38 3.73
CA ARG A 219 13.19 17.05 4.25
C ARG A 219 11.90 17.08 5.07
N GLY A 220 11.78 18.04 5.97
CA GLY A 220 10.55 18.24 6.76
C GLY A 220 9.34 18.54 5.87
N PHE A 221 9.52 19.42 4.89
CA PHE A 221 8.49 19.73 3.90
C PHE A 221 8.03 18.49 3.12
N LEU A 222 8.97 17.68 2.62
CA LEU A 222 8.65 16.45 1.88
C LEU A 222 7.95 15.43 2.77
N ARG A 223 8.40 15.23 4.03
CA ARG A 223 7.70 14.33 4.98
C ARG A 223 6.23 14.72 5.14
N ASN A 224 5.97 15.99 5.39
CA ASN A 224 4.60 16.49 5.57
C ASN A 224 3.77 16.27 4.30
N LEU A 225 4.35 16.61 3.14
CA LEU A 225 3.66 16.46 1.86
C LEU A 225 3.34 14.98 1.53
N MET A 226 4.30 14.07 1.82
CA MET A 226 4.09 12.63 1.66
C MET A 226 2.97 12.12 2.56
N MET A 227 2.92 12.58 3.81
CA MET A 227 1.84 12.20 4.74
C MET A 227 0.48 12.70 4.27
N HIS A 228 0.37 13.94 3.80
CA HIS A 228 -0.87 14.49 3.24
C HIS A 228 -1.34 13.68 2.01
N GLY A 229 -0.40 13.33 1.12
CA GLY A 229 -0.69 12.51 -0.06
C GLY A 229 -1.11 11.10 0.31
N ALA A 230 -0.37 10.42 1.19
CA ALA A 230 -0.67 9.05 1.61
C ALA A 230 -1.99 8.95 2.40
N VAL A 231 -2.28 9.90 3.28
CA VAL A 231 -3.61 9.97 3.93
C VAL A 231 -4.70 10.26 2.89
N GLY A 232 -4.42 11.14 1.94
CA GLY A 232 -5.34 11.41 0.83
C GLY A 232 -5.70 10.15 0.05
N THR A 233 -4.72 9.29 -0.28
CA THR A 233 -4.99 8.02 -0.97
C THR A 233 -5.86 7.08 -0.14
N ALA A 234 -5.63 6.97 1.16
CA ALA A 234 -6.46 6.16 2.06
C ALA A 234 -7.90 6.70 2.14
N LEU A 235 -8.08 8.03 2.20
CA LEU A 235 -9.40 8.68 2.23
C LEU A 235 -10.20 8.41 0.96
N GLY A 236 -9.57 8.55 -0.21
CA GLY A 236 -10.22 8.30 -1.50
C GLY A 236 -10.41 6.82 -1.75
N GLY A 237 -9.42 6.01 -1.42
CA GLY A 237 -9.47 4.56 -1.54
C GLY A 237 -10.65 3.94 -0.81
N ALA A 238 -11.01 4.44 0.36
CA ALA A 238 -12.17 3.96 1.13
C ALA A 238 -13.53 4.24 0.46
N THR A 239 -13.60 5.14 -0.53
CA THR A 239 -14.88 5.59 -1.13
C THR A 239 -15.39 4.68 -2.24
N THR A 240 -14.54 3.93 -2.90
CA THR A 240 -14.89 3.13 -4.09
C THR A 240 -14.33 1.71 -4.00
N LEU A 241 -14.91 0.82 -4.79
CA LEU A 241 -14.47 -0.59 -4.82
C LEU A 241 -13.06 -0.81 -5.41
N VAL A 242 -12.55 0.14 -6.19
CA VAL A 242 -11.23 0.03 -6.86
C VAL A 242 -10.09 0.55 -6.00
N GLY A 243 -10.40 1.50 -5.10
CA GLY A 243 -9.38 2.24 -4.37
C GLY A 243 -8.51 1.40 -3.43
N GLU A 244 -9.07 0.30 -2.91
CA GLU A 244 -8.38 -0.62 -2.00
C GLU A 244 -8.81 -2.07 -2.29
N PRO A 245 -7.91 -3.07 -2.20
CA PRO A 245 -8.25 -4.46 -2.52
C PRO A 245 -9.37 -5.07 -1.68
N GLN A 246 -9.46 -4.72 -0.38
CA GLN A 246 -10.52 -5.19 0.50
C GLN A 246 -11.90 -4.68 0.09
N ASN A 247 -11.98 -3.51 -0.52
CA ASN A 247 -13.25 -2.95 -0.99
C ASN A 247 -13.83 -3.79 -2.14
N LEU A 248 -12.98 -4.24 -3.06
CA LEU A 248 -13.40 -5.12 -4.15
C LEU A 248 -13.89 -6.47 -3.62
N LEU A 249 -13.23 -7.02 -2.61
CA LEU A 249 -13.67 -8.24 -1.93
C LEU A 249 -15.06 -8.03 -1.31
N ILE A 250 -15.26 -6.95 -0.57
CA ILE A 250 -16.57 -6.61 0.01
C ILE A 250 -17.62 -6.45 -1.09
N ALA A 251 -17.31 -5.71 -2.16
CA ALA A 251 -18.19 -5.51 -3.31
C ALA A 251 -18.57 -6.84 -3.99
N SER A 252 -17.61 -7.74 -4.16
CA SER A 252 -17.84 -9.08 -4.74
C SER A 252 -18.80 -9.92 -3.90
N ILE A 253 -18.61 -9.95 -2.57
CA ILE A 253 -19.49 -10.68 -1.64
C ILE A 253 -20.89 -10.07 -1.63
N MET A 254 -20.99 -8.73 -1.60
CA MET A 254 -22.24 -7.98 -1.57
C MET A 254 -22.93 -7.91 -2.94
N LYS A 255 -22.23 -8.28 -4.01
CA LYS A 255 -22.65 -8.10 -5.42
C LYS A 255 -22.96 -6.64 -5.76
N TRP A 256 -22.17 -5.73 -5.19
CA TRP A 256 -22.24 -4.30 -5.47
C TRP A 256 -21.37 -3.95 -6.68
N ASP A 257 -21.96 -3.20 -7.60
CA ASP A 257 -21.18 -2.54 -8.65
C ASP A 257 -20.45 -1.29 -8.12
N PHE A 258 -19.79 -0.55 -9.01
CA PHE A 258 -19.04 0.66 -8.64
C PHE A 258 -19.96 1.74 -8.02
N ALA A 259 -21.14 1.94 -8.59
CA ALA A 259 -22.09 2.93 -8.11
C ALA A 259 -22.74 2.50 -6.78
N ASP A 260 -23.13 1.23 -6.68
CA ASP A 260 -23.67 0.65 -5.46
C ASP A 260 -22.71 0.78 -4.29
N PHE A 261 -21.43 0.41 -4.52
CA PHE A 261 -20.39 0.52 -3.48
C PHE A 261 -20.23 1.97 -3.00
N PHE A 262 -20.11 2.90 -3.96
CA PHE A 262 -19.97 4.32 -3.63
C PHE A 262 -21.20 4.85 -2.87
N LEU A 263 -22.40 4.58 -3.34
CA LEU A 263 -23.64 5.09 -2.73
C LEU A 263 -23.86 4.52 -1.31
N ASN A 264 -23.58 3.22 -1.11
CA ASN A 264 -23.69 2.61 0.22
C ASN A 264 -22.63 3.12 1.19
N SER A 265 -21.39 3.31 0.73
CA SER A 265 -20.28 3.78 1.57
C SER A 265 -20.27 5.30 1.80
N ALA A 266 -20.84 6.10 0.89
CA ALA A 266 -20.80 7.56 0.92
C ALA A 266 -21.29 8.20 2.23
N PRO A 267 -22.35 7.70 2.90
CA PRO A 267 -22.79 8.27 4.18
C PRO A 267 -21.71 8.31 5.25
N VAL A 268 -20.74 7.39 5.22
CA VAL A 268 -19.63 7.34 6.19
C VAL A 268 -18.34 7.88 5.55
N SER A 269 -18.03 7.46 4.33
CA SER A 269 -16.75 7.78 3.69
C SER A 269 -16.61 9.26 3.34
N ILE A 270 -17.68 9.94 2.89
CA ILE A 270 -17.60 11.36 2.52
C ILE A 270 -17.36 12.27 3.74
N PRO A 271 -18.08 12.14 4.87
CA PRO A 271 -17.73 12.87 6.09
C PRO A 271 -16.28 12.65 6.55
N VAL A 272 -15.79 11.40 6.52
CA VAL A 272 -14.41 11.06 6.87
C VAL A 272 -13.41 11.73 5.91
N LEU A 273 -13.68 11.71 4.61
CA LEU A 273 -12.86 12.38 3.60
C LEU A 273 -12.79 13.89 3.84
N ILE A 274 -13.94 14.55 4.04
CA ILE A 274 -13.97 16.00 4.29
C ILE A 274 -13.16 16.35 5.54
N VAL A 275 -13.39 15.64 6.64
CA VAL A 275 -12.71 15.90 7.91
C VAL A 275 -11.22 15.57 7.83
N GLY A 276 -10.83 14.51 7.11
CA GLY A 276 -9.43 14.19 6.85
C GLY A 276 -8.69 15.28 6.06
N VAL A 277 -9.31 15.83 5.01
CA VAL A 277 -8.75 16.97 4.24
C VAL A 277 -8.70 18.24 5.09
N LEU A 278 -9.72 18.51 5.90
CA LEU A 278 -9.69 19.64 6.82
C LEU A 278 -8.61 19.49 7.89
N THR A 279 -8.33 18.26 8.33
CA THR A 279 -7.23 17.97 9.25
C THR A 279 -5.87 18.31 8.61
N ALA A 280 -5.65 17.98 7.32
CA ALA A 280 -4.43 18.36 6.61
C ALA A 280 -4.24 19.89 6.59
N ILE A 281 -5.29 20.64 6.30
CA ILE A 281 -5.26 22.10 6.33
C ILE A 281 -4.96 22.62 7.75
N ALA A 282 -5.66 22.10 8.75
CA ALA A 282 -5.49 22.52 10.14
C ALA A 282 -4.07 22.28 10.66
N LEU A 283 -3.47 21.12 10.35
CA LEU A 283 -2.09 20.79 10.75
C LEU A 283 -1.07 21.77 10.14
N GLU A 284 -1.25 22.17 8.88
CA GLU A 284 -0.34 23.11 8.23
C GLU A 284 -0.54 24.56 8.70
N VAL A 285 -1.77 24.97 9.00
CA VAL A 285 -2.07 26.29 9.53
C VAL A 285 -1.54 26.43 10.96
N THR A 286 -1.79 25.43 11.79
CA THR A 286 -1.39 25.45 13.21
C THR A 286 0.09 25.11 13.42
N LYS A 287 0.75 24.51 12.43
CA LYS A 287 2.13 24.00 12.51
C LYS A 287 2.33 23.03 13.68
N PHE A 288 1.28 22.31 14.04
CA PHE A 288 1.25 21.42 15.18
C PHE A 288 1.77 20.03 14.82
N TRP A 289 2.28 19.29 15.79
CA TRP A 289 2.60 17.85 15.71
C TRP A 289 3.65 17.47 14.65
N GLY A 290 4.61 18.36 14.35
CA GLY A 290 5.67 18.11 13.37
C GLY A 290 5.33 18.54 11.94
N TYR A 291 4.21 19.26 11.76
CA TYR A 291 3.83 19.92 10.51
C TYR A 291 4.30 21.38 10.47
N GLY A 292 4.17 22.02 9.32
CA GLY A 292 4.50 23.45 9.16
C GLY A 292 5.85 23.75 8.51
N TYR A 293 6.63 22.74 8.09
CA TYR A 293 7.86 22.96 7.31
C TYR A 293 7.54 23.58 5.95
N GLN A 294 8.34 24.54 5.52
CA GLN A 294 8.13 25.24 4.24
C GLN A 294 9.18 24.81 3.20
N LEU A 295 8.85 24.93 1.93
CA LEU A 295 9.80 24.75 0.85
C LEU A 295 10.71 25.99 0.77
N PRO A 296 12.03 25.87 1.03
CA PRO A 296 12.94 27.00 0.93
C PRO A 296 12.94 27.59 -0.50
N GLU A 297 13.12 28.89 -0.61
CA GLU A 297 13.09 29.57 -1.92
C GLU A 297 14.27 29.16 -2.81
N SER A 298 15.44 28.86 -2.22
CA SER A 298 16.61 28.29 -2.91
C SER A 298 16.27 26.95 -3.57
N VAL A 299 15.61 26.05 -2.82
CA VAL A 299 15.16 24.74 -3.31
C VAL A 299 14.12 24.90 -4.41
N ARG A 300 13.13 25.76 -4.17
CA ARG A 300 12.07 26.04 -5.14
C ARG A 300 12.63 26.48 -6.48
N LYS A 301 13.54 27.45 -6.47
CA LYS A 301 14.13 27.99 -7.70
C LYS A 301 14.85 26.91 -8.51
N VAL A 302 15.65 26.08 -7.85
CA VAL A 302 16.38 24.97 -8.50
C VAL A 302 15.42 23.98 -9.16
N ILE A 303 14.34 23.63 -8.45
CA ILE A 303 13.31 22.71 -8.99
C ILE A 303 12.54 23.37 -10.15
N GLU A 304 12.14 24.62 -10.03
CA GLU A 304 11.43 25.36 -11.10
C GLU A 304 12.29 25.48 -12.37
N ASP A 305 13.58 25.77 -12.22
CA ASP A 305 14.51 25.87 -13.35
C ASP A 305 14.67 24.52 -14.07
N ASP A 306 14.82 23.40 -13.34
CA ASP A 306 14.91 22.06 -13.91
C ASP A 306 13.60 21.65 -14.62
N VAL A 307 12.45 21.90 -14.00
CA VAL A 307 11.14 21.59 -14.59
C VAL A 307 10.88 22.41 -15.84
N ASN A 308 11.22 23.71 -15.83
CA ASN A 308 11.08 24.58 -17.00
C ASN A 308 11.99 24.15 -18.14
N ALA A 309 13.22 23.73 -17.85
CA ALA A 309 14.16 23.19 -18.84
C ALA A 309 13.62 21.91 -19.47
N LYS A 310 13.06 20.98 -18.67
CA LYS A 310 12.43 19.75 -19.17
C LYS A 310 11.19 20.03 -20.01
N ASP A 311 10.35 20.99 -19.61
CA ASP A 311 9.17 21.40 -20.39
C ASP A 311 9.57 22.00 -21.76
N ALA A 312 10.61 22.83 -21.78
CA ALA A 312 11.11 23.44 -23.01
C ALA A 312 11.72 22.39 -23.96
N ALA A 313 12.33 21.35 -23.40
CA ALA A 313 12.91 20.24 -24.15
C ALA A 313 11.88 19.20 -24.62
N MET A 314 10.64 19.26 -24.11
CA MET A 314 9.59 18.28 -24.44
C MET A 314 9.15 18.43 -25.90
N ASP A 315 9.36 17.37 -26.66
CA ASP A 315 8.96 17.30 -28.06
C ASP A 315 7.45 17.06 -28.26
N THR A 316 6.98 17.10 -29.51
CA THR A 316 5.57 16.86 -29.84
C THR A 316 5.12 15.45 -29.46
N ARG A 317 6.01 14.44 -29.54
CA ARG A 317 5.68 13.07 -29.15
C ARG A 317 5.42 12.95 -27.64
N GLY A 318 6.23 13.60 -26.82
CA GLY A 318 6.04 13.66 -25.37
C GLY A 318 4.70 14.29 -25.01
N ARG A 319 4.32 15.42 -25.67
CA ARG A 319 3.01 16.04 -25.44
C ARG A 319 1.84 15.14 -25.83
N VAL A 320 1.94 14.46 -26.97
CA VAL A 320 0.92 13.51 -27.44
C VAL A 320 0.78 12.35 -26.45
N ARG A 321 1.89 11.80 -25.92
CA ARG A 321 1.84 10.76 -24.88
C ARG A 321 1.05 11.20 -23.64
N LEU A 322 1.30 12.42 -23.14
CA LEU A 322 0.55 12.97 -22.01
C LEU A 322 -0.96 13.11 -22.31
N ILE A 323 -1.31 13.51 -23.53
CA ILE A 323 -2.72 13.61 -23.97
C ILE A 323 -3.36 12.22 -24.01
N ILE A 324 -2.66 11.21 -24.56
CA ILE A 324 -3.14 9.81 -24.61
C ILE A 324 -3.38 9.30 -23.18
N MET A 325 -2.44 9.53 -22.25
CA MET A 325 -2.60 9.13 -20.85
C MET A 325 -3.82 9.81 -20.21
N ALA A 326 -4.03 11.10 -20.45
CA ALA A 326 -5.20 11.83 -19.93
C ALA A 326 -6.52 11.28 -20.51
N VAL A 327 -6.57 11.01 -21.81
CA VAL A 327 -7.75 10.40 -22.47
C VAL A 327 -8.01 9.00 -21.92
N CYS A 328 -6.97 8.17 -21.76
CA CYS A 328 -7.11 6.83 -21.17
C CYS A 328 -7.59 6.91 -19.71
N GLY A 329 -7.13 7.91 -18.94
CA GLY A 329 -7.65 8.15 -17.59
C GLY A 329 -9.14 8.50 -17.57
N VAL A 330 -9.61 9.31 -18.52
CA VAL A 330 -11.04 9.61 -18.67
C VAL A 330 -11.82 8.35 -19.07
N ILE A 331 -11.30 7.56 -20.01
CA ILE A 331 -11.92 6.28 -20.41
C ILE A 331 -12.00 5.33 -19.21
N LEU A 332 -10.95 5.22 -18.40
CA LEU A 332 -10.93 4.40 -17.19
C LEU A 332 -12.06 4.81 -16.24
N ILE A 333 -12.17 6.09 -15.91
CA ILE A 333 -13.20 6.61 -15.00
C ILE A 333 -14.62 6.28 -15.52
N PHE A 334 -14.88 6.54 -16.80
CA PHE A 334 -16.19 6.23 -17.38
C PHE A 334 -16.46 4.72 -17.44
N SER A 335 -15.46 3.91 -17.76
CA SER A 335 -15.61 2.45 -17.82
C SER A 335 -15.95 1.85 -16.46
N LEU A 336 -15.33 2.35 -15.38
CA LEU A 336 -15.63 1.95 -14.01
C LEU A 336 -17.01 2.46 -13.57
N ALA A 337 -17.32 3.73 -13.79
CA ALA A 337 -18.58 4.34 -13.38
C ALA A 337 -19.82 3.74 -14.09
N LEU A 338 -19.66 3.31 -15.35
CA LEU A 338 -20.72 2.67 -16.14
C LEU A 338 -20.69 1.14 -16.07
N HIS A 339 -19.80 0.57 -15.25
CA HIS A 339 -19.63 -0.89 -15.11
C HIS A 339 -19.56 -1.63 -16.44
N LEU A 340 -18.71 -1.14 -17.38
CA LEU A 340 -18.63 -1.69 -18.74
C LEU A 340 -18.07 -3.11 -18.77
N ALA A 341 -17.27 -3.50 -17.79
CA ALA A 341 -16.73 -4.84 -17.59
C ALA A 341 -16.23 -4.97 -16.14
N GLU A 342 -15.84 -6.20 -15.75
CA GLU A 342 -15.15 -6.45 -14.49
C GLU A 342 -13.87 -5.62 -14.39
N VAL A 343 -13.57 -5.13 -13.18
CA VAL A 343 -12.50 -4.14 -12.93
C VAL A 343 -11.15 -4.59 -13.46
N GLY A 344 -10.78 -5.88 -13.27
CA GLY A 344 -9.53 -6.43 -13.82
C GLY A 344 -9.49 -6.37 -15.36
N ILE A 345 -10.61 -6.60 -16.02
CA ILE A 345 -10.70 -6.52 -17.50
C ILE A 345 -10.60 -5.07 -17.99
N ILE A 346 -11.18 -4.12 -17.24
CA ILE A 346 -10.99 -2.69 -17.52
C ILE A 346 -9.50 -2.33 -17.40
N GLY A 347 -8.80 -2.84 -16.37
CA GLY A 347 -7.34 -2.67 -16.24
C GLY A 347 -6.57 -3.18 -17.46
N LEU A 348 -6.90 -4.38 -17.95
CA LEU A 348 -6.32 -4.94 -19.18
C LEU A 348 -6.60 -4.07 -20.40
N MET A 349 -7.82 -3.54 -20.54
CA MET A 349 -8.17 -2.60 -21.61
C MET A 349 -7.26 -1.36 -21.55
N ILE A 350 -7.02 -0.80 -20.38
CA ILE A 350 -6.12 0.36 -20.21
C ILE A 350 -4.68 0.02 -20.60
N ILE A 351 -4.18 -1.16 -20.23
CA ILE A 351 -2.85 -1.64 -20.69
C ILE A 351 -2.80 -1.61 -22.22
N ILE A 352 -3.80 -2.21 -22.89
CA ILE A 352 -3.85 -2.31 -24.35
C ILE A 352 -3.88 -0.92 -24.99
N LEU A 353 -4.75 -0.03 -24.52
CA LEU A 353 -4.84 1.33 -25.06
C LEU A 353 -3.53 2.10 -24.89
N LEU A 354 -2.96 2.09 -23.68
CA LEU A 354 -1.73 2.84 -23.41
C LEU A 354 -0.52 2.29 -24.15
N THR A 355 -0.37 0.97 -24.24
CA THR A 355 0.75 0.35 -24.98
C THR A 355 0.61 0.57 -26.48
N ALA A 356 -0.57 0.37 -27.04
CA ALA A 356 -0.83 0.53 -28.49
C ALA A 356 -0.59 1.98 -28.95
N PHE A 357 -1.18 2.96 -28.25
CA PHE A 357 -1.13 4.36 -28.68
C PHE A 357 0.18 5.06 -28.28
N ASN A 358 0.92 4.57 -27.28
CA ASN A 358 2.25 5.09 -26.92
C ASN A 358 3.41 4.30 -27.57
N GLY A 359 3.09 3.29 -28.41
CA GLY A 359 4.09 2.52 -29.16
C GLY A 359 4.96 1.63 -28.28
N VAL A 360 4.41 1.07 -27.20
CA VAL A 360 5.09 0.10 -26.34
C VAL A 360 4.78 -1.30 -26.86
N ILE A 361 5.69 -1.88 -27.61
CA ILE A 361 5.53 -3.18 -28.27
C ILE A 361 6.52 -4.25 -27.77
N GLU A 362 7.50 -3.86 -26.97
CA GLU A 362 8.50 -4.76 -26.45
C GLU A 362 7.94 -5.53 -25.24
N GLU A 363 8.01 -6.89 -25.31
CA GLU A 363 7.57 -7.79 -24.25
C GLU A 363 8.20 -7.45 -22.90
N GLY A 364 9.51 -7.14 -22.88
CA GLY A 364 10.22 -6.77 -21.64
C GLY A 364 9.65 -5.52 -20.96
N ARG A 365 9.26 -4.49 -21.74
CA ARG A 365 8.64 -3.28 -21.18
C ARG A 365 7.23 -3.55 -20.64
N ILE A 366 6.49 -4.43 -21.30
CA ILE A 366 5.17 -4.86 -20.80
C ILE A 366 5.36 -5.70 -19.52
N GLY A 367 6.36 -6.61 -19.50
CA GLY A 367 6.69 -7.42 -18.33
C GLY A 367 7.00 -6.59 -17.08
N HIS A 368 7.79 -5.51 -17.21
CA HIS A 368 8.10 -4.60 -16.10
C HIS A 368 6.87 -3.98 -15.43
N ALA A 369 5.77 -3.77 -16.16
CA ALA A 369 4.54 -3.27 -15.56
C ALA A 369 3.91 -4.29 -14.58
N PHE A 370 4.10 -5.59 -14.83
CA PHE A 370 3.61 -6.64 -13.95
C PHE A 370 4.55 -6.92 -12.77
N GLU A 371 5.84 -6.60 -12.87
CA GLU A 371 6.81 -6.77 -11.77
C GLU A 371 6.40 -6.01 -10.49
N GLU A 372 5.75 -4.86 -10.62
CA GLU A 372 5.26 -4.09 -9.47
C GLU A 372 4.02 -4.76 -8.82
N ALA A 373 3.18 -5.45 -9.59
CA ALA A 373 1.94 -6.06 -9.12
C ALA A 373 2.12 -7.47 -8.54
N LEU A 374 2.98 -8.29 -9.13
CA LEU A 374 3.09 -9.71 -8.83
C LEU A 374 3.48 -10.05 -7.38
N PRO A 375 4.43 -9.37 -6.73
CA PRO A 375 4.81 -9.72 -5.36
C PRO A 375 3.64 -9.59 -4.37
N PHE A 376 2.84 -8.54 -4.49
CA PHE A 376 1.68 -8.33 -3.64
C PHE A 376 0.54 -9.31 -3.99
N THR A 377 0.32 -9.58 -5.28
CA THR A 377 -0.66 -10.59 -5.73
C THR A 377 -0.31 -11.99 -5.20
N ALA A 378 0.98 -12.38 -5.24
CA ALA A 378 1.43 -13.64 -4.68
C ALA A 378 1.24 -13.71 -3.16
N LEU A 379 1.52 -12.62 -2.45
CA LEU A 379 1.28 -12.51 -1.01
C LEU A 379 -0.22 -12.68 -0.70
N LEU A 380 -1.10 -12.09 -1.50
CA LEU A 380 -2.55 -12.23 -1.35
C LEU A 380 -3.00 -13.69 -1.47
N VAL A 381 -2.44 -14.47 -2.40
CA VAL A 381 -2.72 -15.91 -2.50
C VAL A 381 -2.29 -16.65 -1.24
N VAL A 382 -1.16 -16.28 -0.62
CA VAL A 382 -0.75 -16.82 0.68
C VAL A 382 -1.75 -16.44 1.78
N PHE A 383 -2.31 -15.23 1.76
CA PHE A 383 -3.40 -14.84 2.66
C PHE A 383 -4.59 -15.78 2.57
N PHE A 384 -5.04 -16.11 1.38
CA PHE A 384 -6.19 -17.00 1.20
C PHE A 384 -5.94 -18.40 1.78
N SER A 385 -4.68 -18.85 1.85
CA SER A 385 -4.34 -20.08 2.56
C SER A 385 -4.57 -19.96 4.08
N ILE A 386 -4.29 -18.82 4.67
CA ILE A 386 -4.57 -18.55 6.09
C ILE A 386 -6.08 -18.39 6.33
N VAL A 387 -6.80 -17.76 5.39
CA VAL A 387 -8.27 -17.64 5.44
C VAL A 387 -8.90 -19.04 5.40
N ALA A 388 -8.39 -19.95 4.57
CA ALA A 388 -8.84 -21.35 4.54
C ALA A 388 -8.66 -22.04 5.90
N VAL A 389 -7.56 -21.79 6.63
CA VAL A 389 -7.39 -22.28 8.02
C VAL A 389 -8.46 -21.70 8.94
N ILE A 390 -8.73 -20.40 8.84
CA ILE A 390 -9.75 -19.74 9.66
C ILE A 390 -11.12 -20.36 9.46
N HIS A 391 -11.50 -20.62 8.21
CA HIS A 391 -12.77 -21.21 7.85
C HIS A 391 -12.85 -22.68 8.30
N ASP A 392 -11.85 -23.50 7.96
CA ASP A 392 -11.84 -24.92 8.26
C ASP A 392 -11.82 -25.20 9.78
N GLN A 393 -11.20 -24.32 10.57
CA GLN A 393 -11.12 -24.46 12.03
C GLN A 393 -12.15 -23.59 12.79
N HIS A 394 -13.04 -22.84 12.10
CA HIS A 394 -14.07 -21.99 12.68
C HIS A 394 -13.54 -21.00 13.74
N LEU A 395 -12.36 -20.42 13.50
CA LEU A 395 -11.64 -19.68 14.52
C LEU A 395 -12.37 -18.40 14.97
N PHE A 396 -12.93 -17.64 14.04
CA PHE A 396 -13.63 -16.39 14.35
C PHE A 396 -15.12 -16.55 14.68
N THR A 397 -15.70 -17.72 14.45
CA THR A 397 -17.11 -17.98 14.69
C THR A 397 -17.58 -17.56 16.10
N PRO A 398 -16.85 -17.85 17.21
CA PRO A 398 -17.30 -17.40 18.54
C PRO A 398 -17.32 -15.88 18.72
N ILE A 399 -16.34 -15.17 18.10
CA ILE A 399 -16.25 -13.70 18.17
C ILE A 399 -17.43 -13.10 17.42
N ILE A 400 -17.65 -13.57 16.19
CA ILE A 400 -18.76 -13.08 15.35
C ILE A 400 -20.11 -13.40 16.00
N GLN A 401 -20.32 -14.59 16.55
CA GLN A 401 -21.54 -14.93 17.28
C GLN A 401 -21.79 -13.99 18.46
N TRP A 402 -20.75 -13.59 19.18
CA TRP A 402 -20.89 -12.62 20.26
C TRP A 402 -21.29 -11.25 19.72
N VAL A 403 -20.67 -10.76 18.66
CA VAL A 403 -21.00 -9.46 18.05
C VAL A 403 -22.40 -9.50 17.41
N LEU A 404 -22.81 -10.63 16.84
CA LEU A 404 -24.16 -10.81 16.27
C LEU A 404 -25.27 -10.83 17.33
N GLN A 405 -24.97 -10.98 18.64
CA GLN A 405 -25.92 -10.80 19.71
C GLN A 405 -26.25 -9.34 19.98
N LEU A 406 -25.42 -8.40 19.53
CA LEU A 406 -25.71 -6.99 19.58
C LEU A 406 -26.75 -6.65 18.51
N GLU A 407 -27.56 -5.64 18.74
CA GLU A 407 -28.63 -5.24 17.81
C GLU A 407 -28.44 -3.79 17.33
N GLY A 408 -28.93 -3.50 16.13
CA GLY A 408 -29.03 -2.14 15.60
C GLY A 408 -27.67 -1.42 15.52
N GLN A 409 -27.63 -0.21 16.03
CA GLN A 409 -26.46 0.68 15.96
C GLN A 409 -25.26 0.15 16.76
N ASP A 410 -25.50 -0.48 17.91
CA ASP A 410 -24.42 -1.02 18.74
C ASP A 410 -23.63 -2.09 18.00
N GLN A 411 -24.31 -2.90 17.20
CA GLN A 411 -23.68 -3.91 16.34
C GLN A 411 -22.80 -3.26 15.25
N LEU A 412 -23.29 -2.23 14.56
CA LEU A 412 -22.54 -1.52 13.52
C LEU A 412 -21.27 -0.90 14.11
N VAL A 413 -21.37 -0.23 15.25
CA VAL A 413 -20.22 0.37 15.93
C VAL A 413 -19.22 -0.68 16.42
N ALA A 414 -19.71 -1.82 16.92
CA ALA A 414 -18.86 -2.92 17.36
C ALA A 414 -18.08 -3.53 16.19
N PHE A 415 -18.73 -3.72 15.03
CA PHE A 415 -18.03 -4.18 13.81
C PHE A 415 -17.01 -3.16 13.32
N PHE A 416 -17.35 -1.87 13.26
CA PHE A 416 -16.39 -0.82 12.91
C PHE A 416 -15.18 -0.82 13.84
N ALA A 417 -15.40 -0.85 15.16
CA ALA A 417 -14.33 -0.80 16.14
C ALA A 417 -13.44 -2.06 16.11
N ALA A 418 -14.04 -3.25 16.04
CA ALA A 418 -13.31 -4.52 16.01
C ALA A 418 -12.44 -4.63 14.75
N ASN A 419 -13.00 -4.29 13.59
CA ASN A 419 -12.23 -4.22 12.33
C ASN A 419 -11.13 -3.17 12.44
N GLY A 420 -11.40 -2.00 13.02
CA GLY A 420 -10.42 -0.94 13.18
C GLY A 420 -9.22 -1.33 14.03
N VAL A 421 -9.45 -1.96 15.17
CA VAL A 421 -8.36 -2.42 16.05
C VAL A 421 -7.47 -3.45 15.35
N LEU A 422 -8.07 -4.40 14.65
CA LEU A 422 -7.31 -5.41 13.92
C LEU A 422 -6.55 -4.82 12.72
N SER A 423 -7.16 -3.89 12.00
CA SER A 423 -6.55 -3.25 10.82
C SER A 423 -5.38 -2.32 11.15
N VAL A 424 -5.24 -1.86 12.40
CA VAL A 424 -4.06 -1.12 12.85
C VAL A 424 -2.78 -1.99 12.80
N VAL A 425 -2.90 -3.29 13.04
CA VAL A 425 -1.75 -4.21 13.18
C VAL A 425 -1.68 -5.27 12.09
N SER A 426 -2.75 -5.46 11.33
CA SER A 426 -2.90 -6.48 10.29
C SER A 426 -3.28 -5.86 8.95
N ASP A 427 -3.18 -6.65 7.89
CA ASP A 427 -3.62 -6.25 6.55
C ASP A 427 -5.14 -6.14 6.46
N ASN A 428 -5.63 -5.10 5.77
CA ASN A 428 -7.06 -4.79 5.64
C ASN A 428 -7.83 -5.88 4.86
N VAL A 429 -7.20 -6.50 3.85
CA VAL A 429 -7.86 -7.57 3.07
C VAL A 429 -8.15 -8.76 3.95
N PHE A 430 -7.17 -9.15 4.78
CA PHE A 430 -7.34 -10.23 5.74
C PHE A 430 -8.51 -9.95 6.71
N VAL A 431 -8.52 -8.77 7.34
CA VAL A 431 -9.57 -8.40 8.30
C VAL A 431 -10.94 -8.38 7.63
N ALA A 432 -11.08 -7.72 6.48
CA ALA A 432 -12.34 -7.64 5.74
C ALA A 432 -12.84 -9.02 5.32
N THR A 433 -11.95 -9.90 4.81
CA THR A 433 -12.33 -11.25 4.38
C THR A 433 -12.96 -12.03 5.52
N VAL A 434 -12.32 -12.04 6.69
CA VAL A 434 -12.81 -12.79 7.85
C VAL A 434 -14.19 -12.31 8.29
N TYR A 435 -14.35 -10.99 8.48
CA TYR A 435 -15.60 -10.44 8.96
C TYR A 435 -16.73 -10.54 7.94
N MET A 436 -16.44 -10.29 6.65
CA MET A 436 -17.45 -10.40 5.59
C MET A 436 -17.92 -11.84 5.40
N SER A 437 -17.01 -12.82 5.37
CA SER A 437 -17.37 -14.23 5.19
C SER A 437 -18.28 -14.74 6.30
N GLU A 438 -17.98 -14.43 7.57
CA GLU A 438 -18.80 -14.86 8.70
C GLU A 438 -20.14 -14.10 8.73
N THR A 439 -20.16 -12.81 8.38
CA THR A 439 -21.40 -12.02 8.30
C THR A 439 -22.28 -12.53 7.16
N GLN A 440 -21.69 -12.92 6.01
CA GLN A 440 -22.41 -13.54 4.91
C GLN A 440 -23.08 -14.86 5.33
N LYS A 441 -22.36 -15.74 6.02
CA LYS A 441 -22.94 -16.98 6.56
C LYS A 441 -24.16 -16.73 7.47
N ALA A 442 -24.06 -15.71 8.33
CA ALA A 442 -25.15 -15.32 9.20
C ALA A 442 -26.37 -14.77 8.42
N PHE A 443 -26.12 -13.99 7.36
CA PHE A 443 -27.16 -13.52 6.44
C PHE A 443 -27.81 -14.67 5.68
N GLU A 444 -27.05 -15.59 5.10
CA GLU A 444 -27.56 -16.77 4.37
C GLU A 444 -28.34 -17.72 5.27
N ALA A 445 -27.99 -17.80 6.55
CA ALA A 445 -28.76 -18.54 7.56
C ALA A 445 -30.07 -17.83 7.99
N GLY A 446 -30.37 -16.65 7.43
CA GLY A 446 -31.58 -15.88 7.75
C GLY A 446 -31.52 -15.12 9.08
N GLY A 447 -30.33 -15.03 9.70
CA GLY A 447 -30.14 -14.32 10.97
C GLY A 447 -30.06 -12.80 10.86
N ILE A 448 -29.88 -12.25 9.64
CA ILE A 448 -29.69 -10.81 9.38
C ILE A 448 -30.57 -10.39 8.21
N ALA A 449 -31.28 -9.26 8.33
CA ALA A 449 -32.04 -8.67 7.24
C ALA A 449 -31.09 -8.01 6.22
N LEU A 450 -31.46 -8.01 4.93
CA LEU A 450 -30.62 -7.47 3.83
C LEU A 450 -30.19 -6.00 4.07
N GLU A 451 -31.09 -5.15 4.54
CA GLU A 451 -30.78 -3.75 4.82
C GLU A 451 -29.68 -3.63 5.91
N HIS A 452 -29.79 -4.41 6.95
CA HIS A 452 -28.80 -4.41 8.04
C HIS A 452 -27.49 -5.06 7.60
N TYR A 453 -27.54 -6.10 6.76
CA TYR A 453 -26.35 -6.70 6.16
C TYR A 453 -25.56 -5.70 5.30
N ASN A 454 -26.25 -4.86 4.51
CA ASN A 454 -25.62 -3.77 3.75
C ASN A 454 -24.92 -2.78 4.71
N LYS A 455 -25.56 -2.38 5.81
CA LYS A 455 -24.95 -1.48 6.81
C LYS A 455 -23.73 -2.10 7.49
N LEU A 456 -23.77 -3.41 7.80
CA LEU A 456 -22.64 -4.15 8.36
C LEU A 456 -21.46 -4.18 7.38
N ALA A 457 -21.71 -4.41 6.08
CA ALA A 457 -20.67 -4.36 5.07
C ALA A 457 -19.98 -2.98 5.00
N VAL A 458 -20.75 -1.90 5.11
CA VAL A 458 -20.20 -0.53 5.19
C VAL A 458 -19.39 -0.33 6.48
N ALA A 459 -19.89 -0.80 7.62
CA ALA A 459 -19.18 -0.70 8.89
C ALA A 459 -17.85 -1.47 8.88
N ILE A 460 -17.81 -2.67 8.24
CA ILE A 460 -16.60 -3.45 8.03
C ILE A 460 -15.65 -2.68 7.10
N ASN A 461 -16.13 -2.20 5.95
CA ASN A 461 -15.34 -1.41 5.02
C ASN A 461 -14.68 -0.21 5.70
N MET A 462 -15.46 0.61 6.35
CA MET A 462 -14.96 1.84 6.97
C MET A 462 -14.12 1.57 8.22
N GLY A 463 -14.44 0.50 8.96
CA GLY A 463 -13.65 0.03 10.10
C GLY A 463 -12.26 -0.43 9.67
N THR A 464 -12.12 -1.13 8.53
CA THR A 464 -10.81 -1.53 8.01
C THR A 464 -10.01 -0.37 7.43
N ASN A 465 -10.65 0.57 6.74
CA ASN A 465 -9.96 1.65 6.02
C ASN A 465 -9.57 2.84 6.91
N THR A 466 -10.39 3.20 7.89
CA THR A 466 -10.24 4.49 8.59
C THR A 466 -9.20 4.43 9.71
N PRO A 467 -9.26 3.49 10.68
CA PRO A 467 -8.27 3.40 11.75
C PRO A 467 -6.91 2.86 11.27
N SER A 468 -6.85 2.16 10.14
CA SER A 468 -5.63 1.57 9.59
C SER A 468 -4.53 2.58 9.28
N VAL A 469 -4.87 3.85 9.06
CA VAL A 469 -3.88 4.93 8.88
C VAL A 469 -3.02 5.20 10.12
N ALA A 470 -3.33 4.57 11.27
CA ALA A 470 -2.54 4.69 12.50
C ALA A 470 -1.12 4.19 12.35
N THR A 471 -0.90 3.16 11.54
CA THR A 471 0.41 2.53 11.40
C THR A 471 0.75 2.21 9.95
N PRO A 472 2.03 2.11 9.61
CA PRO A 472 2.45 1.63 8.29
C PRO A 472 1.95 0.22 7.95
N ASN A 473 1.76 -0.64 8.93
CA ASN A 473 1.31 -2.02 8.72
C ASN A 473 -0.18 -2.10 8.36
N GLY A 474 -0.98 -1.19 8.93
CA GLY A 474 -2.41 -1.14 8.67
C GLY A 474 -2.76 -0.55 7.29
N GLN A 475 -1.87 0.28 6.71
CA GLN A 475 -2.16 0.95 5.45
C GLN A 475 -1.07 0.67 4.43
N ALA A 476 -1.42 -0.03 3.35
CA ALA A 476 -0.48 -0.46 2.32
C ALA A 476 0.31 0.73 1.70
N ALA A 477 -0.35 1.86 1.46
CA ALA A 477 0.28 3.08 0.96
C ALA A 477 1.37 3.61 1.92
N PHE A 478 1.15 3.50 3.25
CA PHE A 478 2.11 3.93 4.26
C PHE A 478 3.30 2.97 4.34
N LEU A 479 3.04 1.67 4.31
CA LEU A 479 4.10 0.68 4.27
C LEU A 479 4.98 0.86 3.03
N PHE A 480 4.37 1.09 1.89
CA PHE A 480 5.07 1.33 0.64
C PHE A 480 5.93 2.61 0.69
N LEU A 481 5.40 3.70 1.25
CA LEU A 481 6.19 4.92 1.48
C LEU A 481 7.39 4.66 2.40
N LEU A 482 7.18 3.95 3.49
CA LEU A 482 8.23 3.68 4.49
C LEU A 482 9.32 2.73 3.96
N THR A 483 8.98 1.81 3.06
CA THR A 483 9.94 0.89 2.41
C THR A 483 10.61 1.48 1.18
N SER A 484 10.16 2.66 0.71
CA SER A 484 10.70 3.31 -0.48
C SER A 484 12.11 3.86 -0.26
N ALA A 485 12.86 4.05 -1.33
CA ALA A 485 14.16 4.71 -1.31
C ALA A 485 14.09 6.18 -0.81
N LEU A 486 12.92 6.81 -0.83
CA LEU A 486 12.71 8.18 -0.35
C LEU A 486 12.74 8.25 1.19
N ALA A 487 12.19 7.28 1.90
CA ALA A 487 12.01 7.33 3.35
C ALA A 487 13.29 7.65 4.13
N PRO A 488 14.43 6.97 3.91
CA PRO A 488 15.69 7.31 4.59
C PRO A 488 16.19 8.71 4.21
N LEU A 489 16.02 9.15 2.96
CA LEU A 489 16.47 10.45 2.49
C LEU A 489 15.74 11.62 3.19
N ILE A 490 14.45 11.47 3.43
CA ILE A 490 13.65 12.46 4.18
C ILE A 490 13.62 12.17 5.68
N ARG A 491 14.41 11.20 6.15
CA ARG A 491 14.49 10.77 7.56
C ARG A 491 13.12 10.39 8.14
N LEU A 492 12.31 9.68 7.37
CA LEU A 492 11.00 9.17 7.79
C LEU A 492 11.18 7.77 8.38
N SER A 493 11.07 7.65 9.69
CA SER A 493 11.08 6.37 10.41
C SER A 493 9.66 5.87 10.67
N TYR A 494 9.54 4.59 11.08
CA TYR A 494 8.26 4.01 11.48
C TYR A 494 7.54 4.86 12.54
N MET A 495 8.24 5.20 13.63
CA MET A 495 7.66 5.99 14.73
C MET A 495 7.34 7.43 14.33
N GLU A 496 8.15 8.04 13.47
CA GLU A 496 7.85 9.37 12.95
C GLU A 496 6.59 9.35 12.06
N MET A 497 6.41 8.29 11.26
CA MET A 497 5.20 8.12 10.47
C MET A 497 3.96 7.93 11.36
N VAL A 498 4.03 7.04 12.37
CA VAL A 498 2.94 6.85 13.35
C VAL A 498 2.60 8.16 14.05
N LYS A 499 3.61 8.91 14.48
CA LYS A 499 3.41 10.23 15.09
C LYS A 499 2.70 11.19 14.16
N LEU A 500 3.14 11.33 12.90
CA LEU A 500 2.53 12.23 11.92
C LEU A 500 1.11 11.78 11.53
N ALA A 501 0.83 10.49 11.52
CA ALA A 501 -0.49 9.93 11.20
C ALA A 501 -1.50 10.08 12.36
N LEU A 502 -1.04 10.17 13.61
CA LEU A 502 -1.90 10.14 14.80
C LEU A 502 -3.05 11.17 14.80
N PRO A 503 -2.85 12.46 14.46
CA PRO A 503 -3.95 13.42 14.38
C PRO A 503 -5.04 13.00 13.40
N TYR A 504 -4.65 12.49 12.22
CA TYR A 504 -5.58 11.97 11.23
C TYR A 504 -6.34 10.75 11.75
N THR A 505 -5.62 9.79 12.32
CA THR A 505 -6.21 8.56 12.87
C THR A 505 -7.31 8.88 13.88
N ILE A 506 -7.03 9.77 14.84
CA ILE A 506 -7.99 10.14 15.88
C ILE A 506 -9.23 10.79 15.24
N VAL A 507 -9.04 11.83 14.45
CA VAL A 507 -10.14 12.61 13.89
C VAL A 507 -10.98 11.79 12.91
N MET A 508 -10.33 11.01 12.02
CA MET A 508 -11.02 10.17 11.06
C MET A 508 -11.76 9.01 11.73
N SER A 509 -11.15 8.34 12.72
CA SER A 509 -11.80 7.23 13.44
C SER A 509 -13.01 7.69 14.23
N ILE A 510 -12.91 8.82 14.94
CA ILE A 510 -14.05 9.41 15.64
C ILE A 510 -15.17 9.76 14.65
N THR A 511 -14.84 10.43 13.55
CA THR A 511 -15.81 10.78 12.51
C THR A 511 -16.45 9.53 11.89
N GLY A 512 -15.66 8.48 11.62
CA GLY A 512 -16.14 7.21 11.08
C GLY A 512 -17.12 6.52 12.04
N VAL A 513 -16.79 6.45 13.33
CA VAL A 513 -17.71 5.91 14.35
C VAL A 513 -19.01 6.71 14.42
N LEU A 514 -18.92 8.05 14.49
CA LEU A 514 -20.11 8.91 14.57
C LEU A 514 -20.96 8.81 13.29
N ALA A 515 -20.34 8.79 12.12
CA ALA A 515 -21.06 8.61 10.87
C ALA A 515 -21.72 7.22 10.78
N THR A 516 -21.03 6.15 11.20
CA THR A 516 -21.62 4.81 11.31
C THR A 516 -22.81 4.79 12.26
N MET A 517 -22.72 5.50 13.38
CA MET A 517 -23.78 5.54 14.39
C MET A 517 -25.01 6.35 13.96
N TYR A 518 -24.83 7.43 13.23
CA TYR A 518 -25.92 8.39 12.98
C TYR A 518 -26.38 8.47 11.52
N LEU A 519 -25.58 7.98 10.57
CA LEU A 519 -25.88 8.09 9.13
C LEU A 519 -26.15 6.74 8.45
N LEU A 520 -25.83 5.60 9.09
CA LEU A 520 -26.25 4.26 8.69
C LEU A 520 -27.48 3.81 9.47
#